data_33eced54747be20cb4f9443287594b04
#
_entry.id   33eced54747be20cb4f9443287594b04
#
_cell.length_a   1.000
_cell.length_b   1.000
_cell.length_c   1.000
_cell.angle_alpha   90.00
_cell.angle_beta   90.00
_cell.angle_gamma   90.00
#
_symmetry.space_group_name_H-M   'P 1'
#
loop_
_entity.id
_entity.type
_entity.pdbx_description
1 polymer ?
#
loop_
_entity_poly.entity_id
_entity_poly.type
_entity_poly.pdbx_seq_one_letter_code
_entity_poly.pdbx_strand_id
1 'polypeptide(L)'
;MKMDWEYFRFIAVSAFSPILAYFTPTKGFFIALVVMFAFNVIAGMRADGVSIVRCNNFSMRKFKNSLAELLLYIVLLYAVYIAISQCGDLKGALMAMKSLTYVLLYVYLCNGLKNYVKAYPQNIGLRIIYHVVRLEFTRIMPSYWKPIIERCKEEIENKKDVKG
;
A
#
# COMPACT_ATOMS: atom_id res chain seq x y z
N MET A 1 9.75 21.72 40.45
CA MET A 1 9.73 20.23 40.41
C MET A 1 10.33 19.83 39.06
N LYS A 2 11.62 19.50 39.00
CA LYS A 2 12.24 18.99 37.77
C LYS A 2 11.74 17.55 37.61
N MET A 3 10.89 17.35 36.64
CA MET A 3 10.46 15.99 36.27
C MET A 3 11.67 15.34 35.62
N ASP A 4 12.24 14.36 36.29
CA ASP A 4 13.43 13.67 35.79
C ASP A 4 13.10 13.02 34.44
N TRP A 5 13.93 13.28 33.44
CA TRP A 5 13.79 12.74 32.06
C TRP A 5 13.64 11.22 32.06
N GLU A 6 14.31 10.52 32.97
CA GLU A 6 14.22 9.07 33.17
C GLU A 6 12.80 8.64 33.60
N TYR A 7 12.17 9.39 34.50
CA TYR A 7 10.81 9.11 34.97
C TYR A 7 9.78 9.31 33.83
N PHE A 8 9.94 10.38 33.05
CA PHE A 8 9.09 10.62 31.86
C PHE A 8 9.24 9.49 30.83
N ARG A 9 10.47 9.08 30.53
CA ARG A 9 10.74 7.94 29.63
C ARG A 9 10.09 6.65 30.14
N PHE A 10 10.22 6.35 31.44
CA PHE A 10 9.63 5.17 32.04
C PHE A 10 8.10 5.16 31.90
N ILE A 11 7.43 6.28 32.21
CA ILE A 11 5.97 6.39 32.05
C ILE A 11 5.58 6.23 30.57
N ALA A 12 6.28 6.90 29.66
CA ALA A 12 5.99 6.81 28.23
C ALA A 12 6.14 5.38 27.73
N VAL A 13 7.24 4.68 28.04
CA VAL A 13 7.46 3.30 27.65
C VAL A 13 6.40 2.37 28.22
N SER A 14 6.07 2.52 29.50
CA SER A 14 5.05 1.68 30.17
C SER A 14 3.65 1.89 29.58
N ALA A 15 3.29 3.11 29.22
CA ALA A 15 1.99 3.42 28.61
C ALA A 15 1.88 2.93 27.16
N PHE A 16 2.96 3.01 26.36
CA PHE A 16 2.94 2.59 24.97
C PHE A 16 3.24 1.10 24.75
N SER A 17 3.89 0.42 25.71
CA SER A 17 4.27 -0.99 25.59
C SER A 17 3.08 -1.92 25.30
N PRO A 18 1.93 -1.85 25.97
CA PRO A 18 0.78 -2.70 25.70
C PRO A 18 0.21 -2.46 24.29
N ILE A 19 0.21 -1.20 23.83
CA ILE A 19 -0.24 -0.83 22.48
C ILE A 19 0.68 -1.45 21.44
N LEU A 20 2.00 -1.31 21.62
CA LEU A 20 2.99 -1.91 20.73
C LEU A 20 2.90 -3.44 20.71
N ALA A 21 2.71 -4.07 21.88
CA ALA A 21 2.53 -5.51 21.98
C ALA A 21 1.30 -6.01 21.24
N TYR A 22 0.18 -5.28 21.32
CA TYR A 22 -1.06 -5.61 20.59
C TYR A 22 -0.87 -5.61 19.06
N PHE A 23 -0.05 -4.67 18.54
CA PHE A 23 0.21 -4.58 17.10
C PHE A 23 1.44 -5.38 16.63
N THR A 24 2.17 -6.04 17.53
CA THR A 24 3.35 -6.84 17.18
C THR A 24 3.07 -7.90 16.10
N PRO A 25 1.96 -8.66 16.14
CA PRO A 25 1.66 -9.66 15.12
C PRO A 25 1.47 -9.10 13.71
N THR A 26 1.15 -7.80 13.61
CA THR A 26 0.85 -7.12 12.34
C THR A 26 2.05 -6.39 11.75
N LYS A 27 3.17 -6.33 12.46
CA LYS A 27 4.39 -5.61 12.08
C LYS A 27 4.88 -5.98 10.67
N GLY A 28 4.86 -7.27 10.32
CA GLY A 28 5.30 -7.75 9.01
C GLY A 28 4.48 -7.19 7.86
N PHE A 29 3.17 -7.06 8.03
CA PHE A 29 2.28 -6.52 7.01
C PHE A 29 2.53 -5.02 6.78
N PHE A 30 2.75 -4.28 7.86
CA PHE A 30 3.10 -2.86 7.78
C PHE A 30 4.42 -2.65 7.02
N ILE A 31 5.47 -3.39 7.38
CA ILE A 31 6.78 -3.31 6.70
C ILE A 31 6.63 -3.63 5.21
N ALA A 32 5.90 -4.69 4.86
CA ALA A 32 5.69 -5.07 3.47
C ALA A 32 5.00 -3.94 2.67
N LEU A 33 3.97 -3.30 3.24
CA LEU A 33 3.31 -2.15 2.60
C LEU A 33 4.25 -0.97 2.39
N VAL A 34 5.04 -0.61 3.39
CA VAL A 34 6.00 0.50 3.30
C VAL A 34 7.06 0.23 2.23
N VAL A 35 7.58 -1.00 2.16
CA VAL A 35 8.56 -1.40 1.13
C VAL A 35 7.95 -1.30 -0.27
N MET A 36 6.74 -1.82 -0.46
CA MET A 36 6.06 -1.77 -1.77
C MET A 36 5.62 -0.34 -2.15
N PHE A 37 5.25 0.47 -1.18
CA PHE A 37 5.02 1.90 -1.38
C PHE A 37 6.28 2.61 -1.86
N ALA A 38 7.43 2.39 -1.21
CA ALA A 38 8.71 2.95 -1.62
C ALA A 38 9.08 2.53 -3.05
N PHE A 39 8.90 1.24 -3.38
CA PHE A 39 9.07 0.73 -4.74
C PHE A 39 8.19 1.48 -5.76
N ASN A 40 6.90 1.67 -5.46
CA ASN A 40 5.96 2.38 -6.33
C ASN A 40 6.33 3.85 -6.52
N VAL A 41 6.77 4.54 -5.43
CA VAL A 41 7.23 5.93 -5.49
C VAL A 41 8.48 6.06 -6.35
N ILE A 42 9.48 5.20 -6.15
CA ILE A 42 10.71 5.19 -6.94
C ILE A 42 10.41 4.96 -8.43
N ALA A 43 9.53 3.98 -8.73
CA ALA A 43 9.11 3.70 -10.09
C ALA A 43 8.39 4.92 -10.73
N GLY A 44 7.53 5.59 -9.97
CA GLY A 44 6.86 6.83 -10.40
C GLY A 44 7.83 7.96 -10.71
N MET A 45 8.82 8.17 -9.83
CA MET A 45 9.88 9.17 -10.06
C MET A 45 10.65 8.87 -11.35
N ARG A 46 11.00 7.61 -11.60
CA ARG A 46 11.68 7.20 -12.85
C ARG A 46 10.81 7.42 -14.08
N ALA A 47 9.52 7.13 -14.00
CA ALA A 47 8.58 7.35 -15.09
C ALA A 47 8.38 8.85 -15.44
N ASP A 48 8.53 9.72 -14.46
CA ASP A 48 8.46 11.19 -14.63
C ASP A 48 9.84 11.81 -14.98
N GLY A 49 10.90 11.00 -15.19
CA GLY A 49 12.24 11.50 -15.51
C GLY A 49 12.95 12.18 -14.33
N VAL A 50 12.47 12.00 -13.11
CA VAL A 50 13.06 12.60 -11.92
C VAL A 50 14.32 11.83 -11.52
N SER A 51 15.43 12.55 -11.34
CA SER A 51 16.66 11.96 -10.79
C SER A 51 16.50 11.74 -9.29
N ILE A 52 16.69 10.49 -8.82
CA ILE A 52 16.61 10.13 -7.40
C ILE A 52 17.67 10.89 -6.58
N VAL A 53 18.83 11.16 -7.16
CA VAL A 53 19.95 11.83 -6.49
C VAL A 53 19.76 13.34 -6.39
N ARG A 54 19.24 13.98 -7.45
CA ARG A 54 19.11 15.45 -7.53
C ARG A 54 17.71 15.96 -7.19
N CYS A 55 16.72 15.09 -7.13
CA CYS A 55 15.30 15.41 -6.89
C CYS A 55 14.75 16.58 -7.74
N ASN A 56 15.39 16.88 -8.87
CA ASN A 56 14.94 17.92 -9.78
C ASN A 56 13.59 17.51 -10.39
N ASN A 57 12.63 18.43 -10.43
CA ASN A 57 11.27 18.20 -10.92
C ASN A 57 10.42 17.24 -10.09
N PHE A 58 10.75 17.04 -8.80
CA PHE A 58 9.96 16.21 -7.90
C PHE A 58 8.58 16.84 -7.64
N SER A 59 7.53 16.10 -7.96
CA SER A 59 6.15 16.56 -7.71
C SER A 59 5.69 16.24 -6.31
N MET A 60 5.81 17.20 -5.39
CA MET A 60 5.30 17.08 -4.02
C MET A 60 3.81 16.75 -3.96
N ARG A 61 3.00 17.22 -4.94
CA ARG A 61 1.57 16.91 -5.01
C ARG A 61 1.32 15.43 -5.25
N LYS A 62 2.04 14.81 -6.20
CA LYS A 62 1.93 13.37 -6.48
C LYS A 62 2.37 12.55 -5.27
N PHE A 63 3.48 12.93 -4.62
CA PHE A 63 3.97 12.26 -3.42
C PHE A 63 2.97 12.33 -2.25
N LYS A 64 2.42 13.53 -1.97
CA LYS A 64 1.39 13.70 -0.93
C LYS A 64 0.16 12.82 -1.19
N ASN A 65 -0.31 12.75 -2.42
CA ASN A 65 -1.44 11.89 -2.78
C ASN A 65 -1.13 10.41 -2.56
N SER A 66 0.05 9.94 -2.98
CA SER A 66 0.47 8.56 -2.75
C SER A 66 0.66 8.24 -1.27
N LEU A 67 1.17 9.19 -0.48
CA LEU A 67 1.30 9.04 0.97
C LEU A 67 -0.07 8.99 1.66
N ALA A 68 -1.02 9.83 1.25
CA ALA A 68 -2.40 9.79 1.74
C ALA A 68 -3.07 8.46 1.43
N GLU A 69 -2.84 7.90 0.24
CA GLU A 69 -3.31 6.56 -0.15
C GLU A 69 -2.71 5.47 0.76
N LEU A 70 -1.41 5.50 1.03
CA LEU A 70 -0.77 4.57 1.95
C LEU A 70 -1.38 4.65 3.36
N LEU A 71 -1.56 5.87 3.87
CA LEU A 71 -2.17 6.09 5.19
C LEU A 71 -3.60 5.54 5.24
N LEU A 72 -4.40 5.77 4.20
CA LEU A 72 -5.75 5.21 4.07
C LEU A 72 -5.73 3.68 4.14
N TYR A 73 -4.80 3.03 3.42
CA TYR A 73 -4.67 1.57 3.43
C TYR A 73 -4.26 1.04 4.81
N ILE A 74 -3.35 1.72 5.49
CA ILE A 74 -2.94 1.36 6.85
C ILE A 74 -4.15 1.46 7.80
N VAL A 75 -4.88 2.57 7.76
CA VAL A 75 -6.08 2.77 8.58
C VAL A 75 -7.12 1.68 8.31
N LEU A 76 -7.39 1.35 7.05
CA LEU A 76 -8.33 0.30 6.66
C LEU A 76 -7.91 -1.07 7.21
N LEU A 77 -6.63 -1.44 7.06
CA LEU A 77 -6.12 -2.72 7.56
C LEU A 77 -6.23 -2.84 9.07
N TYR A 78 -5.87 -1.79 9.80
CA TYR A 78 -5.99 -1.80 11.26
C TYR A 78 -7.42 -1.73 11.73
N ALA A 79 -8.31 -1.03 11.05
CA ALA A 79 -9.74 -1.02 11.35
C ALA A 79 -10.33 -2.44 11.25
N VAL A 80 -10.03 -3.17 10.16
CA VAL A 80 -10.47 -4.56 10.00
C VAL A 80 -9.86 -5.47 11.06
N TYR A 81 -8.56 -5.33 11.32
CA TYR A 81 -7.88 -6.12 12.35
C TYR A 81 -8.52 -5.91 13.74
N ILE A 82 -8.72 -4.66 14.15
CA ILE A 82 -9.31 -4.32 15.44
C ILE A 82 -10.75 -4.85 15.51
N ALA A 83 -11.57 -4.61 14.49
CA ALA A 83 -12.97 -5.03 14.47
C ALA A 83 -13.12 -6.54 14.69
N ILE A 84 -12.36 -7.36 13.94
CA ILE A 84 -12.44 -8.83 14.06
C ILE A 84 -11.81 -9.32 15.36
N SER A 85 -10.67 -8.75 15.77
CA SER A 85 -9.99 -9.18 17.02
C SER A 85 -10.81 -8.88 18.27
N GLN A 86 -11.60 -7.79 18.27
CA GLN A 86 -12.53 -7.48 19.37
C GLN A 86 -13.71 -8.46 19.45
N CYS A 87 -14.03 -9.16 18.36
CA CYS A 87 -15.00 -10.26 18.36
C CYS A 87 -14.41 -11.58 18.93
N GLY A 88 -13.16 -11.57 19.40
CA GLY A 88 -12.49 -12.75 19.97
C GLY A 88 -11.79 -13.63 18.94
N ASP A 89 -11.87 -13.34 17.65
CA ASP A 89 -11.25 -14.12 16.58
C ASP A 89 -9.93 -13.49 16.10
N LEU A 90 -8.87 -13.65 16.89
CA LEU A 90 -7.54 -13.14 16.54
C LEU A 90 -6.96 -13.82 15.28
N LYS A 91 -7.25 -15.12 15.07
CA LYS A 91 -6.77 -15.84 13.88
C LYS A 91 -7.46 -15.34 12.63
N GLY A 92 -8.77 -15.15 12.67
CA GLY A 92 -9.54 -14.54 11.58
C GLY A 92 -9.11 -13.11 11.28
N ALA A 93 -8.82 -12.30 12.31
CA ALA A 93 -8.30 -10.94 12.15
C ALA A 93 -6.97 -10.92 11.38
N LEU A 94 -6.01 -11.78 11.74
CA LEU A 94 -4.73 -11.90 11.05
C LEU A 94 -4.89 -12.43 9.63
N MET A 95 -5.80 -13.38 9.39
CA MET A 95 -6.09 -13.93 8.06
C MET A 95 -6.71 -12.87 7.13
N ALA A 96 -7.68 -12.12 7.63
CA ALA A 96 -8.29 -11.01 6.90
C ALA A 96 -7.25 -9.92 6.56
N MET A 97 -6.45 -9.51 7.54
CA MET A 97 -5.38 -8.55 7.34
C MET A 97 -4.35 -9.04 6.32
N LYS A 98 -3.93 -10.30 6.38
CA LYS A 98 -3.03 -10.93 5.40
C LYS A 98 -3.59 -10.87 3.99
N SER A 99 -4.86 -11.26 3.82
CA SER A 99 -5.52 -11.29 2.51
C SER A 99 -5.63 -9.88 1.91
N LEU A 100 -6.07 -8.89 2.68
CA LEU A 100 -6.13 -7.50 2.25
C LEU A 100 -4.74 -6.95 1.93
N THR A 101 -3.73 -7.25 2.76
CA THR A 101 -2.35 -6.82 2.49
C THR A 101 -1.87 -7.36 1.14
N TYR A 102 -2.11 -8.62 0.81
CA TYR A 102 -1.71 -9.17 -0.49
C TYR A 102 -2.36 -8.46 -1.67
N VAL A 103 -3.64 -8.08 -1.56
CA VAL A 103 -4.31 -7.28 -2.59
C VAL A 103 -3.65 -5.92 -2.75
N LEU A 104 -3.32 -5.24 -1.66
CA LEU A 104 -2.67 -3.93 -1.70
C LEU A 104 -1.23 -4.00 -2.24
N LEU A 105 -0.47 -5.02 -1.84
CA LEU A 105 0.88 -5.28 -2.37
C LEU A 105 0.83 -5.51 -3.88
N TYR A 106 -0.16 -6.26 -4.35
CA TYR A 106 -0.38 -6.49 -5.78
C TYR A 106 -0.68 -5.18 -6.53
N VAL A 107 -1.54 -4.32 -5.98
CA VAL A 107 -1.84 -3.01 -6.57
C VAL A 107 -0.58 -2.17 -6.70
N TYR A 108 0.22 -2.07 -5.64
CA TYR A 108 1.49 -1.34 -5.69
C TYR A 108 2.49 -1.96 -6.67
N LEU A 109 2.58 -3.29 -6.72
CA LEU A 109 3.45 -4.00 -7.65
C LEU A 109 3.06 -3.70 -9.10
N CYS A 110 1.78 -3.82 -9.45
CA CYS A 110 1.29 -3.53 -10.80
C CYS A 110 1.52 -2.07 -11.19
N ASN A 111 1.25 -1.12 -10.29
CA ASN A 111 1.48 0.30 -10.53
C ASN A 111 2.97 0.61 -10.70
N GLY A 112 3.83 0.05 -9.84
CA GLY A 112 5.28 0.20 -9.94
C GLY A 112 5.83 -0.37 -11.24
N LEU A 113 5.44 -1.60 -11.60
CA LEU A 113 5.86 -2.22 -12.87
C LEU A 113 5.38 -1.43 -14.09
N LYS A 114 4.14 -0.94 -14.09
CA LYS A 114 3.62 -0.05 -15.15
C LYS A 114 4.48 1.21 -15.30
N ASN A 115 4.86 1.83 -14.20
CA ASN A 115 5.73 3.01 -14.19
C ASN A 115 7.14 2.67 -14.70
N TYR A 116 7.72 1.52 -14.33
CA TYR A 116 9.00 1.08 -14.87
C TYR A 116 8.94 0.78 -16.36
N VAL A 117 7.89 0.14 -16.86
CA VAL A 117 7.69 -0.06 -18.31
C VAL A 117 7.62 1.28 -19.05
N LYS A 118 6.98 2.30 -18.45
CA LYS A 118 6.95 3.65 -19.00
C LYS A 118 8.34 4.31 -19.01
N ALA A 119 9.13 4.12 -17.93
CA ALA A 119 10.47 4.68 -17.81
C ALA A 119 11.49 4.02 -18.75
N TYR A 120 11.32 2.72 -19.01
CA TYR A 120 12.24 1.91 -19.80
C TYR A 120 11.51 1.16 -20.93
N PRO A 121 10.98 1.85 -21.95
CA PRO A 121 10.13 1.26 -22.99
C PRO A 121 10.83 0.19 -23.84
N GLN A 122 12.16 0.26 -23.92
CA GLN A 122 12.98 -0.69 -24.69
C GLN A 122 13.25 -2.00 -23.94
N ASN A 123 12.95 -2.06 -22.62
CA ASN A 123 13.22 -3.24 -21.81
C ASN A 123 12.08 -4.28 -21.94
N ILE A 124 12.30 -5.26 -22.82
CA ILE A 124 11.35 -6.34 -23.09
C ILE A 124 11.07 -7.17 -21.83
N GLY A 125 12.11 -7.43 -20.98
CA GLY A 125 11.97 -8.22 -19.76
C GLY A 125 10.98 -7.58 -18.77
N LEU A 126 11.07 -6.26 -18.54
CA LEU A 126 10.12 -5.54 -17.68
C LEU A 126 8.68 -5.61 -18.21
N ARG A 127 8.52 -5.53 -19.54
CA ARG A 127 7.21 -5.63 -20.19
C ARG A 127 6.61 -7.02 -20.02
N ILE A 128 7.42 -8.06 -20.19
CA ILE A 128 7.00 -9.46 -19.98
C ILE A 128 6.56 -9.65 -18.52
N ILE A 129 7.40 -9.23 -17.55
CA ILE A 129 7.09 -9.37 -16.12
C ILE A 129 5.78 -8.64 -15.77
N TYR A 130 5.58 -7.42 -16.28
CA TYR A 130 4.35 -6.67 -16.06
C TYR A 130 3.11 -7.44 -16.58
N HIS A 131 3.19 -7.99 -17.78
CA HIS A 131 2.07 -8.74 -18.36
C HIS A 131 1.82 -10.05 -17.63
N VAL A 132 2.86 -10.80 -17.27
CA VAL A 132 2.75 -12.05 -16.50
C VAL A 132 2.09 -11.80 -15.14
N VAL A 133 2.58 -10.81 -14.37
CA VAL A 133 2.01 -10.46 -13.07
C VAL A 133 0.53 -10.07 -13.21
N ARG A 134 0.19 -9.30 -14.23
CA ARG A 134 -1.19 -8.88 -14.48
C ARG A 134 -2.10 -10.03 -14.92
N LEU A 135 -1.61 -10.94 -15.76
CA LEU A 135 -2.38 -12.10 -16.26
C LEU A 135 -2.60 -13.14 -15.17
N GLU A 136 -1.56 -13.47 -14.39
CA GLU A 136 -1.67 -14.45 -13.31
C GLU A 136 -2.68 -13.98 -12.25
N PHE A 137 -2.70 -12.71 -11.90
CA PHE A 137 -3.70 -12.21 -10.95
C PHE A 137 -5.12 -12.32 -11.49
N THR A 138 -5.36 -11.96 -12.76
CA THR A 138 -6.70 -12.11 -13.37
C THR A 138 -7.13 -13.56 -13.52
N ARG A 139 -6.19 -14.51 -13.62
CA ARG A 139 -6.45 -15.93 -13.68
C ARG A 139 -6.80 -16.52 -12.31
N ILE A 140 -6.10 -16.09 -11.25
CA ILE A 140 -6.32 -16.55 -9.87
C ILE A 140 -7.58 -15.91 -9.26
N MET A 141 -7.99 -14.75 -9.78
CA MET A 141 -9.13 -14.01 -9.28
C MET A 141 -10.43 -14.82 -9.45
N PRO A 142 -11.20 -15.03 -8.36
CA PRO A 142 -12.48 -15.70 -8.44
C PRO A 142 -13.42 -15.04 -9.46
N SER A 143 -14.17 -15.83 -10.21
CA SER A 143 -15.03 -15.35 -11.31
C SER A 143 -16.05 -14.29 -10.88
N TYR A 144 -16.49 -14.31 -9.61
CA TYR A 144 -17.43 -13.33 -9.05
C TYR A 144 -16.84 -11.93 -8.83
N TRP A 145 -15.52 -11.79 -8.84
CA TRP A 145 -14.85 -10.46 -8.73
C TRP A 145 -14.75 -9.74 -10.06
N LYS A 146 -14.75 -10.48 -11.19
CA LYS A 146 -14.63 -9.87 -12.53
C LYS A 146 -15.70 -8.83 -12.81
N PRO A 147 -17.02 -9.10 -12.58
CA PRO A 147 -18.06 -8.09 -12.83
C PRO A 147 -17.97 -6.90 -11.88
N ILE A 148 -17.44 -7.06 -10.65
CA ILE A 148 -17.25 -5.96 -9.72
C ILE A 148 -16.18 -5.00 -10.23
N ILE A 149 -15.07 -5.55 -10.71
CA ILE A 149 -13.97 -4.75 -11.27
C ILE A 149 -14.37 -4.04 -12.55
N GLU A 150 -15.15 -4.69 -13.41
CA GLU A 150 -15.68 -4.08 -14.63
C GLU A 150 -16.59 -2.90 -14.31
N ARG A 151 -17.53 -3.05 -13.38
CA ARG A 151 -18.35 -1.93 -12.89
C ARG A 151 -17.54 -0.77 -12.33
N CYS A 152 -16.55 -1.05 -11.51
CA CYS A 152 -15.67 -0.01 -10.96
C CYS A 152 -14.89 0.73 -12.07
N LYS A 153 -14.50 0.05 -13.15
CA LYS A 153 -13.85 0.69 -14.30
C LYS A 153 -14.80 1.58 -15.08
N GLU A 154 -16.00 1.09 -15.37
CA GLU A 154 -17.06 1.86 -16.04
C GLU A 154 -17.44 3.12 -15.26
N GLU A 155 -17.57 3.02 -13.92
CA GLU A 155 -17.83 4.18 -13.07
C GLU A 155 -16.70 5.23 -13.11
N ILE A 156 -15.45 4.79 -13.25
CA ILE A 156 -14.29 5.69 -13.36
C ILE A 156 -14.23 6.34 -14.73
N GLU A 157 -14.56 5.62 -15.80
CA GLU A 157 -14.60 6.14 -17.16
C GLU A 157 -15.73 7.17 -17.32
N ASN A 158 -16.94 6.85 -16.89
CA ASN A 158 -18.09 7.77 -16.94
C ASN A 158 -17.82 9.06 -16.14
N LYS A 159 -17.07 9.01 -15.04
CA LYS A 159 -16.68 10.22 -14.29
C LYS A 159 -15.65 11.08 -15.01
N LYS A 160 -14.88 10.54 -15.94
CA LYS A 160 -13.93 11.31 -16.74
C LYS A 160 -14.64 12.07 -17.88
N ASP A 161 -15.62 11.43 -18.50
CA ASP A 161 -16.37 12.02 -19.62
C ASP A 161 -17.31 13.16 -19.17
N VAL A 162 -17.74 13.15 -17.89
CA VAL A 162 -18.55 14.24 -17.30
C VAL A 162 -17.71 15.46 -16.89
N LYS A 163 -16.38 15.34 -16.83
CA LYS A 163 -15.47 16.42 -16.41
C LYS A 163 -14.64 17.04 -17.55
N GLY A 164 -14.78 16.56 -18.77
CA GLY A 164 -14.18 17.14 -19.99
C GLY A 164 -15.19 17.97 -20.73
#